data_456070b3c6525eae26c79f64996e04b1
#
_entry.id   456070b3c6525eae26c79f64996e04b1
#
_cell.length_a   1.000
_cell.length_b   1.000
_cell.length_c   1.000
_cell.angle_alpha   90.00
_cell.angle_beta   90.00
_cell.angle_gamma   90.00
#
_symmetry.space_group_name_H-M   'P 1'
#
loop_
_entity.id
_entity.type
_entity.pdbx_description
1 polymer ?
#
loop_
_entity_poly.entity_id
_entity_poly.type
_entity_poly.pdbx_seq_one_letter_code
_entity_poly.pdbx_strand_id
1 'polypeptide(L)'
;WFRRKIGRLTGLWLVRPSHLRQNCRMSSSINKIAKAVTRTLSFLVLTASMATIARGDATASLAQALKAADAGDWTTALQAAQGAGPSGGDVILWQWLRDGQGKLGDYEAFLARHPDWPGLPLLKQKGEVAVARSTDPARVLAYFGADKPGTGKGSVAMVQALMAQGRSQEAEAEAYRGWTTLKFDAADESAMLALQGEVLKLAHEVRLDRILWDGGRRAEAERMLPRVSKDWQALALARMALRSDSASAVKLTSAVPKSMLGDPGLAYERYTYRMRADRYDDAAKLILQVSDSKPALGDPAAWAGRRADLVRILFRQGKAKDAYRVAAGHQLTEAEGADYADLEFLAGFVALRELNDPALAVKHFKHLKTAVGTPISLARADYWMGRALEAAGDKAGATAAFVRAAQYQTAYYGLLAAE
;
A
#
# COMPACT_ATOMS: atom_id res chain seq x y z
N TRP A 1 13.70 0.86 -41.14
CA TRP A 1 12.52 1.74 -40.96
C TRP A 1 11.90 1.55 -39.60
N PHE A 2 11.77 0.33 -39.11
CA PHE A 2 11.16 -0.02 -37.85
C PHE A 2 12.03 0.37 -36.59
N ARG A 3 13.35 0.30 -36.68
CA ARG A 3 14.27 0.74 -35.61
C ARG A 3 14.23 2.24 -35.30
N ARG A 4 13.93 3.10 -36.31
CA ARG A 4 13.85 4.56 -36.10
C ARG A 4 12.58 5.04 -35.39
N LYS A 5 11.47 4.29 -35.46
CA LYS A 5 10.21 4.64 -34.76
C LYS A 5 10.21 4.23 -33.27
N ILE A 6 10.98 3.21 -32.90
CA ILE A 6 11.06 2.73 -31.52
C ILE A 6 11.92 3.65 -30.63
N GLY A 7 12.93 4.31 -31.17
CA GLY A 7 13.78 5.23 -30.42
C GLY A 7 13.06 6.47 -29.83
N ARG A 8 11.88 6.82 -30.34
CA ARG A 8 11.04 7.90 -29.80
C ARG A 8 10.04 7.45 -28.73
N LEU A 9 9.79 6.15 -28.60
CA LEU A 9 8.88 5.59 -27.61
C LEU A 9 9.55 5.24 -26.27
N THR A 10 10.88 5.18 -26.23
CA THR A 10 11.63 4.86 -25.02
C THR A 10 11.59 5.96 -23.94
N GLY A 11 11.21 7.20 -24.29
CA GLY A 11 11.08 8.30 -23.34
C GLY A 11 9.84 8.24 -22.42
N LEU A 12 8.80 7.49 -22.81
CA LEU A 12 7.54 7.42 -22.05
C LEU A 12 7.50 6.32 -20.98
N TRP A 13 8.50 5.44 -20.91
CA TRP A 13 8.53 4.29 -20.01
C TRP A 13 9.26 4.53 -18.70
N LEU A 14 9.78 5.74 -18.46
CA LEU A 14 10.65 6.06 -17.33
C LEU A 14 10.01 6.89 -16.23
N VAL A 15 8.71 7.20 -16.31
CA VAL A 15 8.05 7.92 -15.22
C VAL A 15 7.50 6.91 -14.21
N ARG A 16 8.21 6.74 -13.10
CA ARG A 16 7.64 6.17 -11.87
C ARG A 16 6.44 7.03 -11.47
N PRO A 17 5.32 6.46 -11.06
CA PRO A 17 4.38 7.17 -10.22
C PRO A 17 4.97 7.26 -8.80
N SER A 18 5.83 8.25 -8.55
CA SER A 18 6.05 8.72 -7.20
C SER A 18 4.73 9.36 -6.73
N HIS A 19 4.11 8.77 -5.72
CA HIS A 19 3.08 9.35 -4.86
C HIS A 19 2.32 10.56 -5.44
N LEU A 20 1.37 10.32 -6.32
CA LEU A 20 0.36 11.31 -6.67
C LEU A 20 -0.64 11.41 -5.50
N ARG A 21 -0.41 12.38 -4.63
CA ARG A 21 -1.50 12.98 -3.85
C ARG A 21 -2.47 13.57 -4.87
N GLN A 22 -3.60 12.91 -5.06
CA GLN A 22 -4.70 13.48 -5.83
C GLN A 22 -5.28 14.66 -5.04
N ASN A 23 -4.81 15.86 -5.35
CA ASN A 23 -5.54 17.07 -5.07
C ASN A 23 -6.64 17.18 -6.14
N CYS A 24 -7.84 16.76 -5.82
CA CYS A 24 -9.02 17.00 -6.63
C CYS A 24 -9.40 18.49 -6.52
N ARG A 25 -8.86 19.34 -7.40
CA ARG A 25 -9.41 20.66 -7.65
C ARG A 25 -10.59 20.50 -8.62
N MET A 26 -11.80 20.63 -8.12
CA MET A 26 -12.98 20.80 -8.98
C MET A 26 -12.95 22.18 -9.65
N SER A 27 -12.83 22.17 -10.97
CA SER A 27 -12.95 23.35 -11.83
C SER A 27 -14.41 23.74 -12.00
N SER A 28 -14.69 25.01 -11.78
CA SER A 28 -15.96 25.68 -12.02
C SER A 28 -16.21 25.86 -13.52
N SER A 29 -17.28 25.30 -14.03
CA SER A 29 -17.88 25.75 -15.30
C SER A 29 -19.30 25.26 -15.42
N ILE A 30 -20.29 26.04 -14.91
CA ILE A 30 -21.64 26.07 -15.44
C ILE A 30 -22.17 27.50 -15.26
N ASN A 31 -22.08 28.27 -16.32
CA ASN A 31 -22.93 29.45 -16.50
C ASN A 31 -23.38 29.51 -17.96
N LYS A 32 -24.64 29.41 -18.16
CA LYS A 32 -25.49 29.97 -19.24
C LYS A 32 -26.58 28.99 -19.69
N ILE A 33 -27.73 29.12 -19.10
CA ILE A 33 -29.02 29.13 -19.83
C ILE A 33 -30.01 29.74 -18.82
N ALA A 34 -30.38 31.00 -19.02
CA ALA A 34 -31.51 31.63 -18.41
C ALA A 34 -32.21 32.48 -19.45
N LYS A 35 -33.51 32.32 -19.58
CA LYS A 35 -34.56 33.28 -19.84
C LYS A 35 -35.70 32.65 -20.63
N ALA A 36 -36.78 32.44 -19.95
CA ALA A 36 -38.16 32.71 -20.31
C ALA A 36 -39.11 31.73 -19.60
N VAL A 37 -39.86 32.18 -18.68
CA VAL A 37 -41.32 32.12 -18.65
C VAL A 37 -41.77 32.82 -17.37
N THR A 38 -42.48 33.96 -17.57
CA THR A 38 -43.01 34.80 -16.50
C THR A 38 -44.51 34.52 -16.33
N ARG A 39 -44.94 34.58 -15.06
CA ARG A 39 -46.34 34.77 -14.60
C ARG A 39 -47.23 33.53 -14.54
N THR A 40 -47.35 32.99 -13.38
CA THR A 40 -48.55 32.74 -12.54
C THR A 40 -48.19 31.80 -11.41
N LEU A 41 -48.24 32.28 -10.16
CA LEU A 41 -48.52 31.50 -8.95
C LEU A 41 -47.92 32.23 -7.72
N SER A 42 -48.67 33.23 -7.26
CA SER A 42 -48.26 34.05 -6.10
C SER A 42 -48.61 33.45 -4.74
N PHE A 43 -48.79 32.14 -4.62
CA PHE A 43 -49.07 31.50 -3.33
C PHE A 43 -48.22 30.27 -2.97
N LEU A 44 -47.29 29.86 -3.84
CA LEU A 44 -46.33 28.77 -3.53
C LEU A 44 -44.89 29.29 -3.29
N VAL A 45 -44.72 30.62 -3.34
CA VAL A 45 -43.36 31.22 -3.30
C VAL A 45 -42.81 31.38 -1.87
N LEU A 46 -43.67 31.36 -0.81
CA LEU A 46 -43.17 31.56 0.55
C LEU A 46 -42.50 30.32 1.18
N THR A 47 -42.92 29.11 0.78
CA THR A 47 -42.31 27.87 1.30
C THR A 47 -41.06 27.47 0.52
N ALA A 48 -40.97 27.81 -0.77
CA ALA A 48 -39.77 27.56 -1.58
C ALA A 48 -38.61 28.52 -1.24
N SER A 49 -38.92 29.77 -0.83
CA SER A 49 -37.93 30.77 -0.46
C SER A 49 -37.22 30.44 0.83
N MET A 50 -37.91 29.86 1.83
CA MET A 50 -37.24 29.42 3.08
C MET A 50 -36.33 28.22 2.86
N ALA A 51 -36.67 27.30 1.99
CA ALA A 51 -35.84 26.15 1.68
C ALA A 51 -34.58 26.50 0.87
N THR A 52 -34.64 27.56 0.04
CA THR A 52 -33.48 28.06 -0.72
C THR A 52 -32.55 28.90 0.12
N ILE A 53 -33.06 29.69 1.07
CA ILE A 53 -32.26 30.47 2.02
C ILE A 53 -31.53 29.49 2.97
N ALA A 54 -32.23 28.50 3.54
CA ALA A 54 -31.63 27.47 4.41
C ALA A 54 -30.57 26.61 3.67
N ARG A 55 -30.72 26.34 2.37
CA ARG A 55 -29.71 25.66 1.56
C ARG A 55 -28.50 26.54 1.26
N GLY A 56 -28.68 27.83 1.05
CA GLY A 56 -27.58 28.78 0.86
C GLY A 56 -26.71 28.89 2.12
N ASP A 57 -27.35 28.99 3.27
CA ASP A 57 -26.66 29.04 4.57
C ASP A 57 -25.92 27.74 4.90
N ALA A 58 -26.54 26.59 4.62
CA ALA A 58 -25.90 25.30 4.87
C ALA A 58 -24.65 25.08 3.98
N THR A 59 -24.70 25.53 2.73
CA THR A 59 -23.56 25.43 1.80
C THR A 59 -22.41 26.37 2.23
N ALA A 60 -22.74 27.59 2.64
CA ALA A 60 -21.76 28.55 3.15
C ALA A 60 -21.11 28.05 4.45
N SER A 61 -21.92 27.51 5.37
CA SER A 61 -21.45 26.91 6.63
C SER A 61 -20.54 25.70 6.38
N LEU A 62 -20.89 24.84 5.43
CA LEU A 62 -20.05 23.71 5.04
C LEU A 62 -18.71 24.17 4.42
N ALA A 63 -18.74 25.17 3.54
CA ALA A 63 -17.53 25.74 2.96
C ALA A 63 -16.60 26.34 4.02
N GLN A 64 -17.18 27.05 5.00
CA GLN A 64 -16.43 27.60 6.14
C GLN A 64 -15.84 26.47 6.99
N ALA A 65 -16.64 25.45 7.31
CA ALA A 65 -16.20 24.30 8.10
C ALA A 65 -15.05 23.53 7.43
N LEU A 66 -15.14 23.27 6.12
CA LEU A 66 -14.09 22.61 5.34
C LEU A 66 -12.80 23.44 5.31
N LYS A 67 -12.92 24.76 5.12
CA LYS A 67 -11.75 25.66 5.14
C LYS A 67 -11.06 25.67 6.50
N ALA A 68 -11.81 25.66 7.60
CA ALA A 68 -11.25 25.59 8.95
C ALA A 68 -10.61 24.22 9.21
N ALA A 69 -11.24 23.14 8.78
CA ALA A 69 -10.69 21.77 8.88
C ALA A 69 -9.37 21.63 8.11
N ASP A 70 -9.28 22.17 6.90
CA ASP A 70 -8.05 22.17 6.09
C ASP A 70 -6.89 22.96 6.78
N ALA A 71 -7.25 23.96 7.58
CA ALA A 71 -6.30 24.71 8.38
C ALA A 71 -5.96 24.05 9.75
N GLY A 72 -6.60 22.94 10.08
CA GLY A 72 -6.46 22.27 11.39
C GLY A 72 -7.19 22.96 12.54
N ASP A 73 -7.99 23.99 12.25
CA ASP A 73 -8.81 24.68 13.26
C ASP A 73 -10.13 23.93 13.47
N TRP A 74 -10.02 22.84 14.24
CA TRP A 74 -11.15 21.97 14.52
C TRP A 74 -12.24 22.63 15.37
N THR A 75 -11.90 23.64 16.17
CA THR A 75 -12.89 24.37 16.97
C THR A 75 -13.84 25.15 16.05
N THR A 76 -13.29 25.94 15.15
CA THR A 76 -14.07 26.69 14.16
C THR A 76 -14.78 25.75 13.18
N ALA A 77 -14.12 24.65 12.76
CA ALA A 77 -14.70 23.67 11.85
C ALA A 77 -15.96 23.02 12.42
N LEU A 78 -15.91 22.52 13.66
CA LEU A 78 -17.05 21.87 14.33
C LEU A 78 -18.17 22.87 14.64
N GLN A 79 -17.84 24.13 14.97
CA GLN A 79 -18.85 25.17 15.19
C GLN A 79 -19.59 25.51 13.88
N ALA A 80 -18.86 25.72 12.80
CA ALA A 80 -19.47 26.01 11.48
C ALA A 80 -20.27 24.79 10.94
N ALA A 81 -19.84 23.57 11.26
CA ALA A 81 -20.51 22.35 10.86
C ALA A 81 -21.94 22.22 11.39
N GLN A 82 -22.29 22.90 12.52
CA GLN A 82 -23.65 22.94 13.05
C GLN A 82 -24.65 23.55 12.07
N GLY A 83 -24.20 24.51 11.25
CA GLY A 83 -25.01 25.14 10.19
C GLY A 83 -24.96 24.42 8.86
N ALA A 84 -24.12 23.38 8.69
CA ALA A 84 -23.87 22.72 7.42
C ALA A 84 -24.91 21.62 7.05
N GLY A 85 -25.93 21.46 7.87
CA GLY A 85 -26.92 20.37 7.76
C GLY A 85 -26.33 19.03 8.21
N PRO A 86 -27.19 17.98 8.34
CA PRO A 86 -26.75 16.69 8.92
C PRO A 86 -25.58 16.05 8.20
N SER A 87 -25.66 15.92 6.88
CA SER A 87 -24.59 15.30 6.08
C SER A 87 -23.29 16.12 6.07
N GLY A 88 -23.41 17.46 6.04
CA GLY A 88 -22.25 18.34 6.13
C GLY A 88 -21.58 18.25 7.50
N GLY A 89 -22.38 18.22 8.57
CA GLY A 89 -21.89 18.00 9.94
C GLY A 89 -21.16 16.67 10.10
N ASP A 90 -21.74 15.59 9.55
CA ASP A 90 -21.14 14.25 9.62
C ASP A 90 -19.81 14.16 8.85
N VAL A 91 -19.68 14.85 7.70
CA VAL A 91 -18.40 14.92 6.96
C VAL A 91 -17.31 15.58 7.80
N ILE A 92 -17.60 16.69 8.47
CA ILE A 92 -16.63 17.40 9.31
C ILE A 92 -16.28 16.57 10.54
N LEU A 93 -17.28 15.96 11.18
CA LEU A 93 -17.07 15.07 12.33
C LEU A 93 -16.18 13.87 11.93
N TRP A 94 -16.43 13.26 10.78
CA TRP A 94 -15.61 12.18 10.25
C TRP A 94 -14.15 12.60 10.00
N GLN A 95 -13.92 13.80 9.42
CA GLN A 95 -12.58 14.33 9.23
C GLN A 95 -11.86 14.56 10.57
N TRP A 96 -12.56 15.15 11.54
CA TRP A 96 -12.04 15.39 12.88
C TRP A 96 -11.63 14.09 13.60
N LEU A 97 -12.50 13.07 13.54
CA LEU A 97 -12.19 11.74 14.08
C LEU A 97 -11.02 11.08 13.35
N ARG A 98 -10.93 11.22 12.03
CA ARG A 98 -9.78 10.70 11.24
C ARG A 98 -8.48 11.40 11.57
N ASP A 99 -8.52 12.63 12.02
CA ASP A 99 -7.34 13.35 12.52
C ASP A 99 -6.94 12.92 13.95
N GLY A 100 -7.72 12.07 14.60
CA GLY A 100 -7.39 11.51 15.91
C GLY A 100 -7.80 12.41 17.09
N GLN A 101 -8.66 13.40 16.87
CA GLN A 101 -9.02 14.42 17.87
C GLN A 101 -10.15 14.01 18.81
N GLY A 102 -10.96 13.00 18.45
CA GLY A 102 -12.14 12.58 19.18
C GLY A 102 -11.85 11.89 20.52
N LYS A 103 -12.82 11.96 21.44
CA LYS A 103 -12.89 11.10 22.63
C LYS A 103 -13.50 9.75 22.24
N LEU A 104 -13.34 8.73 23.08
CA LEU A 104 -13.87 7.38 22.80
C LEU A 104 -15.36 7.40 22.45
N GLY A 105 -16.19 8.14 23.22
CA GLY A 105 -17.63 8.25 22.94
C GLY A 105 -17.97 8.85 21.56
N ASP A 106 -17.12 9.73 21.02
CA ASP A 106 -17.35 10.34 19.70
C ASP A 106 -17.15 9.29 18.59
N TYR A 107 -16.12 8.44 18.73
CA TYR A 107 -15.89 7.32 17.81
C TYR A 107 -17.03 6.30 17.89
N GLU A 108 -17.42 5.89 19.12
CA GLU A 108 -18.50 4.92 19.34
C GLU A 108 -19.82 5.43 18.72
N ALA A 109 -20.18 6.68 18.99
CA ALA A 109 -21.40 7.29 18.45
C ALA A 109 -21.38 7.39 16.92
N PHE A 110 -20.24 7.76 16.35
CA PHE A 110 -20.12 7.84 14.89
C PHE A 110 -20.21 6.47 14.23
N LEU A 111 -19.48 5.49 14.75
CA LEU A 111 -19.48 4.11 14.22
C LEU A 111 -20.85 3.45 14.29
N ALA A 112 -21.59 3.68 15.39
CA ALA A 112 -22.96 3.17 15.55
C ALA A 112 -23.95 3.83 14.57
N ARG A 113 -23.79 5.13 14.31
CA ARG A 113 -24.69 5.89 13.41
C ARG A 113 -24.41 5.64 11.94
N HIS A 114 -23.17 5.34 11.57
CA HIS A 114 -22.71 5.25 10.19
C HIS A 114 -21.95 3.95 9.90
N PRO A 115 -22.63 2.78 9.95
CA PRO A 115 -21.97 1.47 9.78
C PRO A 115 -21.37 1.26 8.37
N ASP A 116 -21.87 1.99 7.36
CA ASP A 116 -21.45 1.87 5.96
C ASP A 116 -20.62 3.08 5.47
N TRP A 117 -20.12 3.91 6.39
CA TRP A 117 -19.35 5.09 6.01
C TRP A 117 -17.98 4.69 5.41
N PRO A 118 -17.48 5.42 4.40
CA PRO A 118 -16.19 5.09 3.80
C PRO A 118 -15.03 5.24 4.79
N GLY A 119 -14.10 4.29 4.75
CA GLY A 119 -12.85 4.36 5.54
C GLY A 119 -13.00 4.08 7.03
N LEU A 120 -14.05 3.37 7.46
CA LEU A 120 -14.25 2.97 8.86
C LEU A 120 -13.09 2.20 9.48
N PRO A 121 -12.37 1.30 8.78
CA PRO A 121 -11.20 0.63 9.37
C PRO A 121 -10.13 1.62 9.84
N LEU A 122 -9.84 2.64 9.03
CA LEU A 122 -8.90 3.70 9.44
C LEU A 122 -9.45 4.53 10.60
N LEU A 123 -10.76 4.82 10.60
CA LEU A 123 -11.40 5.55 11.69
C LEU A 123 -11.30 4.80 13.02
N LYS A 124 -11.62 3.49 13.02
CA LYS A 124 -11.44 2.60 14.17
C LYS A 124 -9.99 2.63 14.67
N GLN A 125 -9.02 2.49 13.76
CA GLN A 125 -7.60 2.54 14.10
C GLN A 125 -7.21 3.89 14.75
N LYS A 126 -7.72 5.02 14.25
CA LYS A 126 -7.48 6.34 14.84
C LYS A 126 -8.06 6.48 16.24
N GLY A 127 -9.20 5.87 16.49
CA GLY A 127 -9.85 5.84 17.81
C GLY A 127 -9.10 5.03 18.87
N GLU A 128 -8.16 4.16 18.50
CA GLU A 128 -7.41 3.34 19.46
C GLU A 128 -6.62 4.18 20.48
N VAL A 129 -6.21 5.39 20.12
CA VAL A 129 -5.60 6.34 21.07
C VAL A 129 -6.60 6.76 22.17
N ALA A 130 -7.87 6.94 21.80
CA ALA A 130 -8.91 7.28 22.76
C ALA A 130 -9.32 6.06 23.61
N VAL A 131 -9.36 4.88 23.00
CA VAL A 131 -9.58 3.59 23.70
C VAL A 131 -8.53 3.35 24.79
N ALA A 132 -7.27 3.59 24.49
CA ALA A 132 -6.15 3.39 25.42
C ALA A 132 -6.20 4.31 26.66
N ARG A 133 -7.05 5.34 26.66
CA ARG A 133 -7.30 6.20 27.81
C ARG A 133 -8.47 5.74 28.68
N SER A 134 -9.21 4.73 28.22
CA SER A 134 -10.34 4.16 28.98
C SER A 134 -9.83 3.29 30.12
N THR A 135 -10.43 3.46 31.28
CA THR A 135 -10.21 2.63 32.50
C THR A 135 -11.23 1.51 32.64
N ASP A 136 -12.19 1.41 31.73
CA ASP A 136 -13.23 0.37 31.72
C ASP A 136 -12.84 -0.76 30.73
N PRO A 137 -12.43 -1.94 31.26
CA PRO A 137 -12.03 -3.06 30.43
C PRO A 137 -13.13 -3.57 29.49
N ALA A 138 -14.39 -3.57 29.96
CA ALA A 138 -15.51 -4.04 29.17
C ALA A 138 -15.75 -3.14 27.97
N ARG A 139 -15.67 -1.82 28.17
CA ARG A 139 -15.78 -0.82 27.08
C ARG A 139 -14.63 -0.91 26.08
N VAL A 140 -13.39 -1.13 26.55
CA VAL A 140 -12.23 -1.36 25.66
C VAL A 140 -12.48 -2.56 24.77
N LEU A 141 -12.89 -3.70 25.33
CA LEU A 141 -13.15 -4.91 24.55
C LEU A 141 -14.36 -4.75 23.62
N ALA A 142 -15.40 -4.04 24.04
CA ALA A 142 -16.57 -3.75 23.21
C ALA A 142 -16.22 -2.91 21.98
N TYR A 143 -15.29 -1.95 22.10
CA TYR A 143 -14.84 -1.15 20.98
C TYR A 143 -14.21 -1.98 19.85
N PHE A 144 -13.38 -2.93 20.21
CA PHE A 144 -12.78 -3.83 19.22
C PHE A 144 -13.78 -4.86 18.69
N GLY A 145 -14.65 -5.41 19.55
CA GLY A 145 -15.57 -6.48 19.18
C GLY A 145 -14.82 -7.71 18.66
N ALA A 146 -15.08 -8.09 17.41
CA ALA A 146 -14.38 -9.18 16.73
C ALA A 146 -13.08 -8.71 16.03
N ASP A 147 -12.88 -7.40 15.90
CA ASP A 147 -11.70 -6.83 15.21
C ASP A 147 -10.46 -6.90 16.12
N LYS A 148 -9.30 -6.92 15.50
CA LYS A 148 -8.03 -6.84 16.23
C LYS A 148 -7.46 -5.42 16.18
N PRO A 149 -6.77 -4.95 17.24
CA PRO A 149 -6.08 -3.67 17.24
C PRO A 149 -5.14 -3.52 16.04
N GLY A 150 -5.15 -2.34 15.44
CA GLY A 150 -4.28 -1.96 14.33
C GLY A 150 -3.03 -1.17 14.76
N THR A 151 -2.94 -0.79 16.05
CA THR A 151 -1.80 -0.05 16.61
C THR A 151 -1.21 -0.74 17.83
N GLY A 152 0.06 -0.47 18.13
CA GLY A 152 0.70 -0.94 19.37
C GLY A 152 -0.05 -0.48 20.62
N LYS A 153 -0.51 0.77 20.62
CA LYS A 153 -1.27 1.37 21.70
C LYS A 153 -2.61 0.67 21.93
N GLY A 154 -3.35 0.40 20.85
CA GLY A 154 -4.60 -0.37 20.93
C GLY A 154 -4.38 -1.80 21.42
N SER A 155 -3.29 -2.46 20.98
CA SER A 155 -2.91 -3.80 21.43
C SER A 155 -2.58 -3.82 22.93
N VAL A 156 -1.83 -2.85 23.43
CA VAL A 156 -1.57 -2.70 24.88
C VAL A 156 -2.89 -2.55 25.64
N ALA A 157 -3.78 -1.67 25.20
CA ALA A 157 -5.08 -1.46 25.84
C ALA A 157 -5.94 -2.74 25.87
N MET A 158 -5.95 -3.49 24.76
CA MET A 158 -6.68 -4.76 24.68
C MET A 158 -6.09 -5.82 25.63
N VAL A 159 -4.75 -5.95 25.68
CA VAL A 159 -4.07 -6.87 26.60
C VAL A 159 -4.38 -6.52 28.04
N GLN A 160 -4.32 -5.25 28.43
CA GLN A 160 -4.69 -4.79 29.79
C GLN A 160 -6.13 -5.12 30.12
N ALA A 161 -7.06 -4.89 29.20
CA ALA A 161 -8.49 -5.17 29.41
C ALA A 161 -8.76 -6.67 29.56
N LEU A 162 -8.12 -7.50 28.72
CA LEU A 162 -8.23 -8.97 28.82
C LEU A 162 -7.69 -9.50 30.14
N MET A 163 -6.52 -9.00 30.58
CA MET A 163 -5.95 -9.38 31.88
C MET A 163 -6.86 -8.97 33.05
N ALA A 164 -7.42 -7.77 33.03
CA ALA A 164 -8.34 -7.29 34.05
C ALA A 164 -9.63 -8.13 34.15
N GLN A 165 -10.01 -8.81 33.06
CA GLN A 165 -11.14 -9.75 33.01
C GLN A 165 -10.73 -11.20 33.23
N GLY A 166 -9.49 -11.51 33.60
CA GLY A 166 -9.01 -12.86 33.84
C GLY A 166 -8.84 -13.72 32.57
N ARG A 167 -8.88 -13.10 31.38
CA ARG A 167 -8.76 -13.77 30.06
C ARG A 167 -7.29 -13.88 29.62
N SER A 168 -6.46 -14.51 30.47
CA SER A 168 -5.00 -14.53 30.32
C SER A 168 -4.51 -15.10 28.99
N GLN A 169 -5.08 -16.23 28.53
CA GLN A 169 -4.68 -16.84 27.27
C GLN A 169 -4.92 -15.93 26.05
N GLU A 170 -6.02 -15.19 26.06
CA GLU A 170 -6.34 -14.25 25.00
C GLU A 170 -5.43 -13.02 25.06
N ALA A 171 -5.06 -12.58 26.28
CA ALA A 171 -4.09 -11.51 26.47
C ALA A 171 -2.70 -11.89 25.92
N GLU A 172 -2.24 -13.11 26.20
CA GLU A 172 -0.97 -13.64 25.68
C GLU A 172 -0.98 -13.74 24.14
N ALA A 173 -2.08 -14.27 23.58
CA ALA A 173 -2.24 -14.38 22.13
C ALA A 173 -2.24 -13.02 21.44
N GLU A 174 -2.95 -12.01 22.01
CA GLU A 174 -2.95 -10.66 21.46
C GLU A 174 -1.60 -9.97 21.64
N ALA A 175 -0.93 -10.14 22.79
CA ALA A 175 0.40 -9.62 23.01
C ALA A 175 1.40 -10.17 21.99
N TYR A 176 1.42 -11.49 21.75
CA TYR A 176 2.24 -12.11 20.73
C TYR A 176 1.94 -11.57 19.32
N ARG A 177 0.66 -11.52 18.95
CA ARG A 177 0.23 -10.96 17.66
C ARG A 177 0.68 -9.51 17.52
N GLY A 178 0.34 -8.66 18.47
CA GLY A 178 0.70 -7.24 18.47
C GLY A 178 2.20 -7.05 18.37
N TRP A 179 2.96 -7.76 19.22
CA TRP A 179 4.42 -7.70 19.26
C TRP A 179 5.07 -8.04 17.93
N THR A 180 4.58 -9.06 17.25
CA THR A 180 5.16 -9.54 15.99
C THR A 180 4.62 -8.83 14.75
N THR A 181 3.47 -8.12 14.84
CA THR A 181 2.83 -7.54 13.65
C THR A 181 2.66 -6.03 13.67
N LEU A 182 2.70 -5.36 14.83
CA LEU A 182 2.38 -3.93 14.93
C LEU A 182 3.63 -3.06 15.17
N LYS A 183 3.46 -1.76 14.89
CA LYS A 183 4.44 -0.73 15.27
C LYS A 183 4.19 -0.30 16.70
N PHE A 184 5.27 -0.17 17.48
CA PHE A 184 5.22 0.34 18.83
C PHE A 184 6.10 1.59 18.96
N ASP A 185 5.60 2.62 19.62
CA ASP A 185 6.49 3.63 20.18
C ASP A 185 7.20 3.09 21.43
N ALA A 186 8.14 3.84 21.98
CA ALA A 186 8.94 3.38 23.11
C ALA A 186 8.10 3.17 24.39
N ALA A 187 7.06 3.98 24.57
CA ALA A 187 6.18 3.89 25.73
C ALA A 187 5.27 2.65 25.65
N ASP A 188 4.65 2.45 24.49
CA ASP A 188 3.79 1.29 24.24
C ASP A 188 4.61 -0.03 24.27
N GLU A 189 5.87 -0.01 23.74
CA GLU A 189 6.79 -1.14 23.83
C GLU A 189 7.11 -1.50 25.29
N SER A 190 7.41 -0.49 26.11
CA SER A 190 7.72 -0.70 27.53
C SER A 190 6.49 -1.22 28.30
N ALA A 191 5.31 -0.68 27.99
CA ALA A 191 4.05 -1.14 28.59
C ALA A 191 3.73 -2.60 28.24
N MET A 192 3.88 -2.99 26.96
CA MET A 192 3.67 -4.37 26.53
C MET A 192 4.64 -5.34 27.20
N LEU A 193 5.91 -4.98 27.33
CA LEU A 193 6.92 -5.79 28.00
C LEU A 193 6.66 -5.91 29.51
N ALA A 194 6.15 -4.87 30.15
CA ALA A 194 5.76 -4.93 31.56
C ALA A 194 4.58 -5.88 31.80
N LEU A 195 3.65 -5.98 30.86
CA LEU A 195 2.46 -6.84 30.95
C LEU A 195 2.77 -8.30 30.62
N GLN A 196 3.58 -8.56 29.57
CA GLN A 196 3.72 -9.89 28.96
C GLN A 196 5.18 -10.23 28.61
N GLY A 197 6.17 -9.63 29.31
CA GLY A 197 7.59 -9.76 28.95
C GLY A 197 8.09 -11.20 28.87
N GLU A 198 7.62 -12.10 29.75
CA GLU A 198 8.05 -13.51 29.75
C GLU A 198 7.55 -14.24 28.48
N VAL A 199 6.28 -14.05 28.12
CA VAL A 199 5.68 -14.65 26.91
C VAL A 199 6.38 -14.17 25.65
N LEU A 200 6.79 -12.90 25.63
CA LEU A 200 7.37 -12.25 24.46
C LEU A 200 8.85 -12.58 24.21
N LYS A 201 9.54 -13.21 25.16
CA LYS A 201 10.96 -13.57 25.01
C LYS A 201 11.22 -14.39 23.73
N LEU A 202 10.35 -15.35 23.42
CA LEU A 202 10.47 -16.20 22.23
C LEU A 202 10.11 -15.47 20.92
N ALA A 203 9.51 -14.30 21.01
CA ALA A 203 9.07 -13.52 19.86
C ALA A 203 10.00 -12.35 19.50
N HIS A 204 11.07 -12.11 20.26
CA HIS A 204 11.94 -10.96 20.05
C HIS A 204 12.67 -10.99 18.71
N GLU A 205 13.17 -12.15 18.28
CA GLU A 205 13.87 -12.31 17.02
C GLU A 205 12.90 -12.18 15.83
N VAL A 206 11.70 -12.76 15.95
CA VAL A 206 10.60 -12.60 14.94
C VAL A 206 10.21 -11.14 14.78
N ARG A 207 10.06 -10.41 15.90
CA ARG A 207 9.79 -8.98 15.88
C ARG A 207 10.89 -8.18 15.19
N LEU A 208 12.15 -8.45 15.56
CA LEU A 208 13.30 -7.74 15.00
C LEU A 208 13.39 -7.97 13.49
N ASP A 209 13.25 -9.21 13.04
CA ASP A 209 13.24 -9.53 11.60
C ASP A 209 12.18 -8.73 10.84
N ARG A 210 10.94 -8.72 11.35
CA ARG A 210 9.86 -7.96 10.74
C ARG A 210 10.16 -6.44 10.70
N ILE A 211 10.69 -5.87 11.78
CA ILE A 211 11.09 -4.46 11.82
C ILE A 211 12.14 -4.15 10.74
N LEU A 212 13.08 -5.08 10.54
CA LEU A 212 14.11 -4.96 9.52
C LEU A 212 13.53 -5.07 8.10
N TRP A 213 12.50 -5.92 7.86
CA TRP A 213 11.80 -5.99 6.58
C TRP A 213 11.00 -4.71 6.29
N ASP A 214 10.24 -4.20 7.25
CA ASP A 214 9.42 -2.99 7.08
C ASP A 214 10.26 -1.76 6.69
N GLY A 215 11.51 -1.69 7.17
CA GLY A 215 12.39 -0.55 6.97
C GLY A 215 11.91 0.74 7.66
N GLY A 216 12.75 1.77 7.64
CA GLY A 216 12.40 3.09 8.22
C GLY A 216 12.18 3.12 9.73
N ARG A 217 12.37 1.99 10.43
CA ARG A 217 12.13 1.81 11.88
C ARG A 217 13.42 1.59 12.66
N ARG A 218 14.48 2.29 12.28
CA ARG A 218 15.82 2.09 12.85
C ARG A 218 15.85 2.16 14.39
N ALA A 219 15.25 3.20 14.99
CA ALA A 219 15.23 3.36 16.43
C ALA A 219 14.52 2.21 17.16
N GLU A 220 13.46 1.65 16.55
CA GLU A 220 12.77 0.48 17.09
C GLU A 220 13.62 -0.79 16.97
N ALA A 221 14.31 -0.99 15.85
CA ALA A 221 15.26 -2.09 15.70
C ALA A 221 16.41 -2.00 16.70
N GLU A 222 16.97 -0.81 16.93
CA GLU A 222 18.03 -0.58 17.91
C GLU A 222 17.60 -0.91 19.35
N ARG A 223 16.35 -0.60 19.73
CA ARG A 223 15.78 -0.99 21.03
C ARG A 223 15.62 -2.50 21.20
N MET A 224 15.50 -3.24 20.10
CA MET A 224 15.40 -4.70 20.13
C MET A 224 16.76 -5.41 20.28
N LEU A 225 17.87 -4.77 19.92
CA LEU A 225 19.20 -5.41 19.94
C LEU A 225 19.56 -6.05 21.28
N PRO A 226 19.34 -5.42 22.45
CA PRO A 226 19.68 -6.04 23.74
C PRO A 226 18.83 -7.26 24.10
N ARG A 227 17.73 -7.53 23.36
CA ARG A 227 16.74 -8.57 23.66
C ARG A 227 16.91 -9.83 22.82
N VAL A 228 17.80 -9.80 21.83
CA VAL A 228 18.04 -10.91 20.91
C VAL A 228 19.43 -11.49 21.08
N SER A 229 19.67 -12.68 20.52
CA SER A 229 20.97 -13.35 20.56
C SER A 229 22.08 -12.51 19.90
N LYS A 230 23.33 -12.81 20.21
CA LYS A 230 24.50 -12.13 19.59
C LYS A 230 24.53 -12.30 18.08
N ASP A 231 24.10 -13.45 17.58
CA ASP A 231 24.02 -13.74 16.16
C ASP A 231 22.99 -12.83 15.47
N TRP A 232 21.83 -12.66 16.08
CA TRP A 232 20.80 -11.73 15.61
C TRP A 232 21.22 -10.26 15.71
N GLN A 233 21.97 -9.89 16.75
CA GLN A 233 22.56 -8.54 16.85
C GLN A 233 23.49 -8.26 15.66
N ALA A 234 24.40 -9.20 15.34
CA ALA A 234 25.32 -9.06 14.23
C ALA A 234 24.58 -8.98 12.88
N LEU A 235 23.59 -9.85 12.67
CA LEU A 235 22.74 -9.84 11.48
C LEU A 235 21.99 -8.50 11.32
N ALA A 236 21.34 -8.05 12.38
CA ALA A 236 20.55 -6.80 12.35
C ALA A 236 21.43 -5.58 12.07
N LEU A 237 22.60 -5.47 12.71
CA LEU A 237 23.54 -4.39 12.46
C LEU A 237 24.04 -4.39 11.02
N ALA A 238 24.32 -5.56 10.43
CA ALA A 238 24.71 -5.68 9.03
C ALA A 238 23.58 -5.23 8.08
N ARG A 239 22.34 -5.70 8.30
CA ARG A 239 21.17 -5.32 7.50
C ARG A 239 20.91 -3.81 7.57
N MET A 240 20.95 -3.22 8.78
CA MET A 240 20.77 -1.76 8.94
C MET A 240 21.89 -0.96 8.27
N ALA A 241 23.15 -1.42 8.35
CA ALA A 241 24.28 -0.74 7.73
C ALA A 241 24.22 -0.79 6.19
N LEU A 242 23.88 -1.95 5.62
CA LEU A 242 23.66 -2.09 4.17
C LEU A 242 22.53 -1.19 3.69
N ARG A 243 21.42 -1.11 4.42
CA ARG A 243 20.27 -0.28 4.07
C ARG A 243 20.60 1.22 4.06
N SER A 244 21.36 1.70 5.02
CA SER A 244 21.74 3.11 5.17
C SER A 244 22.99 3.52 4.40
N ASP A 245 23.56 2.60 3.61
CA ASP A 245 24.81 2.83 2.86
C ASP A 245 25.97 3.29 3.74
N SER A 246 26.06 2.69 4.95
CA SER A 246 27.07 3.04 5.94
C SER A 246 28.47 2.62 5.49
N ALA A 247 29.48 3.44 5.75
CA ALA A 247 30.88 3.09 5.53
C ALA A 247 31.30 1.80 6.27
N SER A 248 30.60 1.42 7.33
CA SER A 248 30.82 0.19 8.07
C SER A 248 30.11 -1.04 7.49
N ALA A 249 29.32 -0.91 6.41
CA ALA A 249 28.49 -1.99 5.88
C ALA A 249 29.29 -3.26 5.54
N VAL A 250 30.43 -3.11 4.89
CA VAL A 250 31.32 -4.26 4.55
C VAL A 250 31.82 -4.95 5.80
N LYS A 251 32.35 -4.19 6.78
CA LYS A 251 32.86 -4.74 8.04
C LYS A 251 31.76 -5.48 8.82
N LEU A 252 30.60 -4.88 8.98
CA LEU A 252 29.47 -5.47 9.70
C LEU A 252 28.92 -6.70 8.99
N THR A 253 28.87 -6.71 7.66
CA THR A 253 28.45 -7.88 6.88
C THR A 253 29.44 -9.04 7.05
N SER A 254 30.76 -8.77 7.12
CA SER A 254 31.77 -9.80 7.35
C SER A 254 31.75 -10.36 8.78
N ALA A 255 31.15 -9.64 9.72
CA ALA A 255 30.99 -10.08 11.10
C ALA A 255 29.73 -10.95 11.32
N VAL A 256 28.87 -11.12 10.33
CA VAL A 256 27.69 -11.99 10.42
C VAL A 256 28.13 -13.45 10.55
N PRO A 257 27.62 -14.21 11.54
CA PRO A 257 27.96 -15.61 11.73
C PRO A 257 27.60 -16.46 10.51
N LYS A 258 28.38 -17.52 10.28
CA LYS A 258 28.16 -18.43 9.14
C LYS A 258 26.75 -19.02 9.12
N SER A 259 26.19 -19.32 10.28
CA SER A 259 24.82 -19.81 10.47
C SER A 259 23.74 -18.85 9.92
N MET A 260 24.05 -17.54 9.88
CA MET A 260 23.11 -16.50 9.46
C MET A 260 23.35 -15.95 8.04
N LEU A 261 24.41 -16.44 7.34
CA LEU A 261 24.72 -15.95 5.99
C LEU A 261 23.65 -16.26 4.94
N GLY A 262 22.82 -17.26 5.21
CA GLY A 262 21.65 -17.63 4.38
C GLY A 262 20.38 -16.85 4.67
N ASP A 263 20.43 -15.86 5.57
CA ASP A 263 19.24 -15.06 5.92
C ASP A 263 18.70 -14.32 4.71
N PRO A 264 17.38 -14.48 4.38
CA PRO A 264 16.78 -13.85 3.21
C PRO A 264 16.79 -12.32 3.27
N GLY A 265 16.64 -11.75 4.46
CA GLY A 265 16.68 -10.30 4.65
C GLY A 265 18.09 -9.73 4.45
N LEU A 266 19.14 -10.47 4.85
CA LEU A 266 20.52 -10.12 4.53
C LEU A 266 20.77 -10.17 3.02
N ALA A 267 20.27 -11.19 2.34
CA ALA A 267 20.36 -11.31 0.88
C ALA A 267 19.67 -10.12 0.19
N TYR A 268 18.48 -9.74 0.66
CA TYR A 268 17.73 -8.57 0.17
C TYR A 268 18.52 -7.26 0.35
N GLU A 269 19.10 -7.02 1.54
CA GLU A 269 19.90 -5.81 1.78
C GLU A 269 21.18 -5.77 0.93
N ARG A 270 21.86 -6.91 0.77
CA ARG A 270 23.03 -7.03 -0.12
C ARG A 270 22.65 -6.77 -1.58
N TYR A 271 21.51 -7.25 -2.02
CA TYR A 271 20.98 -7.00 -3.35
C TYR A 271 20.69 -5.51 -3.55
N THR A 272 19.94 -4.89 -2.64
CA THR A 272 19.58 -3.48 -2.73
C THR A 272 20.80 -2.55 -2.63
N TYR A 273 21.80 -2.93 -1.84
CA TYR A 273 23.08 -2.23 -1.76
C TYR A 273 23.83 -2.27 -3.10
N ARG A 274 23.88 -3.44 -3.77
CA ARG A 274 24.49 -3.58 -5.10
C ARG A 274 23.74 -2.78 -6.16
N MET A 275 22.42 -2.77 -6.10
CA MET A 275 21.58 -1.98 -7.02
C MET A 275 21.84 -0.47 -6.89
N ARG A 276 22.03 0.04 -5.67
CA ARG A 276 22.38 1.46 -5.45
C ARG A 276 23.79 1.82 -5.90
N ALA A 277 24.69 0.86 -5.88
CA ALA A 277 26.08 1.02 -6.33
C ALA A 277 26.27 0.69 -7.83
N ASP A 278 25.20 0.57 -8.61
CA ASP A 278 25.17 0.23 -10.04
C ASP A 278 25.89 -1.10 -10.39
N ARG A 279 26.05 -1.99 -9.39
CA ARG A 279 26.64 -3.31 -9.54
C ARG A 279 25.62 -4.33 -10.01
N TYR A 280 25.03 -4.08 -11.16
CA TYR A 280 23.88 -4.82 -11.68
C TYR A 280 24.16 -6.30 -11.94
N ASP A 281 25.36 -6.64 -12.42
CA ASP A 281 25.74 -8.05 -12.67
C ASP A 281 25.85 -8.85 -11.38
N ASP A 282 26.38 -8.24 -10.32
CA ASP A 282 26.46 -8.87 -9.00
C ASP A 282 25.06 -8.96 -8.36
N ALA A 283 24.22 -7.96 -8.60
CA ALA A 283 22.83 -7.99 -8.15
C ALA A 283 22.05 -9.10 -8.86
N ALA A 284 22.22 -9.25 -10.19
CA ALA A 284 21.59 -10.31 -10.97
C ALA A 284 22.03 -11.71 -10.50
N LYS A 285 23.32 -11.92 -10.29
CA LYS A 285 23.82 -13.20 -9.74
C LYS A 285 23.18 -13.53 -8.40
N LEU A 286 23.11 -12.56 -7.50
CA LEU A 286 22.55 -12.79 -6.16
C LEU A 286 21.04 -13.11 -6.23
N ILE A 287 20.26 -12.30 -6.93
CA ILE A 287 18.81 -12.51 -6.98
C ILE A 287 18.45 -13.83 -7.65
N LEU A 288 19.21 -14.26 -8.68
CA LEU A 288 19.01 -15.56 -9.33
C LEU A 288 19.35 -16.73 -8.40
N GLN A 289 20.32 -16.59 -7.49
CA GLN A 289 20.67 -17.61 -6.50
C GLN A 289 19.56 -17.83 -5.46
N VAL A 290 18.82 -16.77 -5.09
CA VAL A 290 17.81 -16.85 -4.03
C VAL A 290 16.37 -16.92 -4.57
N SER A 291 16.18 -16.92 -5.91
CA SER A 291 14.84 -16.93 -6.52
C SER A 291 14.25 -18.34 -6.71
N ASP A 292 14.91 -19.40 -6.24
CA ASP A 292 14.45 -20.77 -6.45
C ASP A 292 13.21 -21.13 -5.64
N SER A 293 12.95 -20.41 -4.55
CA SER A 293 11.79 -20.63 -3.70
C SER A 293 11.37 -19.38 -2.92
N LYS A 294 10.08 -19.35 -2.54
CA LYS A 294 9.54 -18.27 -1.69
C LYS A 294 10.27 -18.15 -0.34
N PRO A 295 10.59 -19.25 0.40
CA PRO A 295 11.38 -19.14 1.63
C PRO A 295 12.76 -18.55 1.45
N ALA A 296 13.44 -18.80 0.33
CA ALA A 296 14.77 -18.24 0.06
C ALA A 296 14.74 -16.73 -0.21
N LEU A 297 13.63 -16.20 -0.70
CA LEU A 297 13.39 -14.76 -0.83
C LEU A 297 12.93 -14.10 0.49
N GLY A 298 12.34 -14.87 1.40
CA GLY A 298 11.71 -14.39 2.63
C GLY A 298 10.41 -13.65 2.35
N ASP A 299 10.49 -12.39 1.93
CA ASP A 299 9.36 -11.58 1.48
C ASP A 299 9.50 -11.23 -0.02
N PRO A 300 8.93 -12.03 -0.93
CA PRO A 300 9.00 -11.79 -2.37
C PRO A 300 8.48 -10.41 -2.80
N ALA A 301 7.47 -9.87 -2.11
CA ALA A 301 6.91 -8.57 -2.45
C ALA A 301 7.91 -7.43 -2.23
N ALA A 302 8.76 -7.52 -1.20
CA ALA A 302 9.80 -6.54 -0.95
C ALA A 302 10.79 -6.39 -2.13
N TRP A 303 11.01 -7.47 -2.89
CA TRP A 303 11.94 -7.47 -4.03
C TRP A 303 11.33 -6.85 -5.30
N ALA A 304 9.99 -6.85 -5.44
CA ALA A 304 9.29 -6.66 -6.71
C ALA A 304 9.73 -5.39 -7.47
N GLY A 305 9.68 -4.23 -6.85
CA GLY A 305 10.01 -2.97 -7.51
C GLY A 305 11.47 -2.93 -8.03
N ARG A 306 12.44 -3.33 -7.19
CA ARG A 306 13.85 -3.33 -7.59
C ARG A 306 14.19 -4.46 -8.55
N ARG A 307 13.48 -5.58 -8.47
CA ARG A 307 13.55 -6.68 -9.45
C ARG A 307 13.11 -6.18 -10.82
N ALA A 308 11.99 -5.48 -10.91
CA ALA A 308 11.51 -4.88 -12.14
C ALA A 308 12.50 -3.84 -12.72
N ASP A 309 13.12 -3.02 -11.86
CA ASP A 309 14.17 -2.09 -12.29
C ASP A 309 15.38 -2.83 -12.89
N LEU A 310 15.84 -3.91 -12.21
CA LEU A 310 16.96 -4.72 -12.70
C LEU A 310 16.63 -5.39 -14.04
N VAL A 311 15.42 -5.92 -14.22
CA VAL A 311 14.95 -6.48 -15.50
C VAL A 311 15.09 -5.46 -16.62
N ARG A 312 14.61 -4.22 -16.40
CA ARG A 312 14.68 -3.13 -17.39
C ARG A 312 16.13 -2.73 -17.70
N ILE A 313 17.02 -2.78 -16.72
CA ILE A 313 18.45 -2.50 -16.90
C ILE A 313 19.10 -3.61 -17.74
N LEU A 314 18.92 -4.87 -17.36
CA LEU A 314 19.49 -6.03 -18.06
C LEU A 314 18.97 -6.10 -19.52
N PHE A 315 17.67 -5.81 -19.71
CA PHE A 315 17.08 -5.72 -21.05
C PHE A 315 17.80 -4.67 -21.92
N ARG A 316 18.00 -3.45 -21.38
CA ARG A 316 18.73 -2.39 -22.11
C ARG A 316 20.20 -2.74 -22.39
N GLN A 317 20.81 -3.58 -21.55
CA GLN A 317 22.17 -4.07 -21.75
C GLN A 317 22.26 -5.26 -22.73
N GLY A 318 21.14 -5.71 -23.31
CA GLY A 318 21.09 -6.87 -24.21
C GLY A 318 21.22 -8.22 -23.50
N LYS A 319 21.12 -8.25 -22.15
CA LYS A 319 21.22 -9.47 -21.34
C LYS A 319 19.84 -10.14 -21.20
N ALA A 320 19.22 -10.47 -22.34
CA ALA A 320 17.83 -10.90 -22.41
C ALA A 320 17.52 -12.15 -21.57
N LYS A 321 18.40 -13.15 -21.57
CA LYS A 321 18.20 -14.39 -20.79
C LYS A 321 18.16 -14.11 -19.29
N ASP A 322 19.07 -13.29 -18.79
CA ASP A 322 19.09 -12.92 -17.36
C ASP A 322 17.91 -12.00 -17.02
N ALA A 323 17.56 -11.05 -17.89
CA ALA A 323 16.37 -10.22 -17.71
C ALA A 323 15.11 -11.07 -17.57
N TYR A 324 14.93 -12.06 -18.43
CA TYR A 324 13.80 -13.00 -18.34
C TYR A 324 13.82 -13.81 -17.04
N ARG A 325 14.95 -14.44 -16.69
CA ARG A 325 15.08 -15.25 -15.47
C ARG A 325 14.80 -14.42 -14.20
N VAL A 326 15.33 -13.19 -14.17
CA VAL A 326 15.07 -12.27 -13.06
C VAL A 326 13.59 -11.90 -13.00
N ALA A 327 12.93 -11.64 -14.12
CA ALA A 327 11.50 -11.34 -14.15
C ALA A 327 10.67 -12.56 -13.70
N ALA A 328 10.86 -13.71 -14.32
CA ALA A 328 10.04 -14.91 -14.12
C ALA A 328 10.22 -15.58 -12.75
N GLY A 329 11.39 -15.39 -12.10
CA GLY A 329 11.69 -15.97 -10.78
C GLY A 329 11.14 -15.20 -9.58
N HIS A 330 10.06 -14.44 -9.71
CA HIS A 330 9.57 -13.52 -8.68
C HIS A 330 8.89 -14.17 -7.48
N GLN A 331 8.38 -15.41 -7.58
CA GLN A 331 7.69 -16.14 -6.51
C GLN A 331 6.45 -15.43 -5.94
N LEU A 332 5.91 -14.42 -6.63
CA LEU A 332 4.66 -13.76 -6.30
C LEU A 332 3.45 -14.56 -6.81
N THR A 333 2.28 -14.24 -6.29
CA THR A 333 0.98 -14.74 -6.72
C THR A 333 0.07 -13.57 -7.14
N GLU A 334 -1.11 -13.86 -7.65
CA GLU A 334 -2.11 -12.84 -8.00
C GLU A 334 -2.51 -11.96 -6.79
N ALA A 335 -2.31 -12.44 -5.57
CA ALA A 335 -2.60 -11.69 -4.35
C ALA A 335 -1.75 -10.43 -4.19
N GLU A 336 -0.52 -10.43 -4.76
CA GLU A 336 0.36 -9.25 -4.77
C GLU A 336 0.01 -8.25 -5.90
N GLY A 337 -1.07 -8.49 -6.64
CA GLY A 337 -1.74 -7.54 -7.54
C GLY A 337 -0.81 -6.86 -8.54
N ALA A 338 -0.53 -5.57 -8.33
CA ALA A 338 0.24 -4.76 -9.28
C ALA A 338 1.70 -5.22 -9.46
N ASP A 339 2.34 -5.68 -8.39
CA ASP A 339 3.73 -6.15 -8.43
C ASP A 339 3.86 -7.45 -9.22
N TYR A 340 2.94 -8.39 -9.01
CA TYR A 340 2.83 -9.61 -9.81
C TYR A 340 2.59 -9.26 -11.29
N ALA A 341 1.61 -8.38 -11.55
CA ALA A 341 1.24 -7.98 -12.90
C ALA A 341 2.40 -7.29 -13.66
N ASP A 342 3.22 -6.46 -12.98
CA ASP A 342 4.37 -5.80 -13.63
C ASP A 342 5.47 -6.80 -13.98
N LEU A 343 5.75 -7.77 -13.11
CA LEU A 343 6.78 -8.78 -13.37
C LEU A 343 6.35 -9.80 -14.42
N GLU A 344 5.09 -10.23 -14.42
CA GLU A 344 4.53 -11.08 -15.49
C GLU A 344 4.52 -10.33 -16.83
N PHE A 345 4.20 -9.03 -16.83
CA PHE A 345 4.32 -8.21 -18.04
C PHE A 345 5.76 -8.16 -18.55
N LEU A 346 6.73 -7.90 -17.67
CA LEU A 346 8.14 -7.83 -18.06
C LEU A 346 8.66 -9.17 -18.58
N ALA A 347 8.30 -10.28 -17.93
CA ALA A 347 8.68 -11.62 -18.38
C ALA A 347 8.12 -11.91 -19.78
N GLY A 348 6.83 -11.64 -20.00
CA GLY A 348 6.19 -11.83 -21.30
C GLY A 348 6.78 -10.90 -22.37
N PHE A 349 7.08 -9.67 -22.02
CA PHE A 349 7.67 -8.70 -22.96
C PHE A 349 9.09 -9.14 -23.41
N VAL A 350 9.95 -9.55 -22.46
CA VAL A 350 11.30 -10.05 -22.78
C VAL A 350 11.24 -11.33 -23.59
N ALA A 351 10.32 -12.25 -23.21
CA ALA A 351 10.11 -13.50 -23.96
C ALA A 351 9.73 -13.23 -25.43
N LEU A 352 8.81 -12.32 -25.67
CA LEU A 352 8.33 -11.98 -27.00
C LEU A 352 9.39 -11.23 -27.83
N ARG A 353 10.05 -10.23 -27.22
CA ARG A 353 10.83 -9.25 -27.99
C ARG A 353 12.30 -9.62 -28.19
N GLU A 354 12.86 -10.36 -27.26
CA GLU A 354 14.29 -10.66 -27.23
C GLU A 354 14.58 -12.16 -27.31
N LEU A 355 13.76 -13.00 -26.68
CA LEU A 355 13.95 -14.44 -26.73
C LEU A 355 13.27 -15.08 -27.96
N ASN A 356 12.42 -14.31 -28.65
CA ASN A 356 11.61 -14.79 -29.78
C ASN A 356 10.78 -16.06 -29.43
N ASP A 357 10.27 -16.10 -28.20
CA ASP A 357 9.41 -17.16 -27.70
C ASP A 357 7.98 -16.64 -27.43
N PRO A 358 7.13 -16.61 -28.48
CA PRO A 358 5.77 -16.11 -28.36
C PRO A 358 4.88 -17.01 -27.50
N ALA A 359 5.12 -18.33 -27.45
CA ALA A 359 4.34 -19.23 -26.61
C ALA A 359 4.56 -18.95 -25.12
N LEU A 360 5.80 -18.71 -24.75
CA LEU A 360 6.18 -18.31 -23.40
C LEU A 360 5.58 -16.93 -23.04
N ALA A 361 5.60 -15.98 -23.97
CA ALA A 361 5.00 -14.67 -23.79
C ALA A 361 3.48 -14.76 -23.56
N VAL A 362 2.76 -15.57 -24.32
CA VAL A 362 1.33 -15.83 -24.13
C VAL A 362 1.02 -16.35 -22.72
N LYS A 363 1.86 -17.24 -22.19
CA LYS A 363 1.73 -17.75 -20.81
C LYS A 363 1.78 -16.59 -19.79
N HIS A 364 2.79 -15.74 -19.88
CA HIS A 364 2.96 -14.62 -18.96
C HIS A 364 1.85 -13.56 -19.10
N PHE A 365 1.40 -13.24 -20.31
CA PHE A 365 0.28 -12.31 -20.49
C PHE A 365 -1.07 -12.88 -20.03
N LYS A 366 -1.25 -14.20 -20.02
CA LYS A 366 -2.40 -14.83 -19.35
C LYS A 366 -2.34 -14.62 -17.85
N HIS A 367 -1.19 -14.86 -17.22
CA HIS A 367 -0.99 -14.62 -15.78
C HIS A 367 -1.18 -13.13 -15.44
N LEU A 368 -0.62 -12.20 -16.22
CA LEU A 368 -0.87 -10.78 -16.06
C LEU A 368 -2.36 -10.48 -16.01
N LYS A 369 -3.13 -11.05 -16.93
CA LYS A 369 -4.57 -10.77 -17.07
C LYS A 369 -5.38 -11.21 -15.86
N THR A 370 -5.02 -12.29 -15.18
CA THR A 370 -5.73 -12.76 -13.98
C THR A 370 -5.58 -11.81 -12.79
N ALA A 371 -4.49 -11.04 -12.73
CA ALA A 371 -4.17 -10.16 -11.60
C ALA A 371 -4.66 -8.70 -11.77
N VAL A 372 -5.29 -8.35 -12.90
CA VAL A 372 -5.68 -6.97 -13.19
C VAL A 372 -7.17 -6.83 -13.46
N GLY A 373 -7.76 -5.68 -13.04
CA GLY A 373 -9.18 -5.41 -13.23
C GLY A 373 -9.49 -4.01 -13.79
N THR A 374 -8.49 -3.12 -13.89
CA THR A 374 -8.74 -1.77 -14.42
C THR A 374 -8.71 -1.73 -15.95
N PRO A 375 -9.51 -0.85 -16.60
CA PRO A 375 -9.53 -0.71 -18.06
C PRO A 375 -8.15 -0.55 -18.69
N ILE A 376 -7.27 0.26 -18.08
CA ILE A 376 -5.91 0.52 -18.57
C ILE A 376 -5.07 -0.78 -18.55
N SER A 377 -5.15 -1.54 -17.48
CA SER A 377 -4.36 -2.77 -17.30
C SER A 377 -4.90 -3.92 -18.15
N LEU A 378 -6.23 -4.04 -18.27
CA LEU A 378 -6.87 -5.04 -19.14
C LEU A 378 -6.56 -4.78 -20.62
N ALA A 379 -6.65 -3.52 -21.06
CA ALA A 379 -6.25 -3.14 -22.42
C ALA A 379 -4.79 -3.51 -22.72
N ARG A 380 -3.86 -3.24 -21.77
CA ARG A 380 -2.45 -3.62 -21.90
C ARG A 380 -2.27 -5.14 -22.02
N ALA A 381 -2.93 -5.89 -21.14
CA ALA A 381 -2.83 -7.34 -21.12
C ALA A 381 -3.35 -7.97 -22.43
N ASP A 382 -4.55 -7.56 -22.89
CA ASP A 382 -5.13 -8.08 -24.12
C ASP A 382 -4.36 -7.62 -25.39
N TYR A 383 -3.87 -6.38 -25.45
CA TYR A 383 -3.04 -5.92 -26.56
C TYR A 383 -1.76 -6.76 -26.71
N TRP A 384 -1.00 -6.94 -25.61
CA TRP A 384 0.24 -7.71 -25.66
C TRP A 384 -0.01 -9.22 -25.84
N MET A 385 -1.14 -9.73 -25.36
CA MET A 385 -1.63 -11.05 -25.71
C MET A 385 -1.84 -11.21 -27.21
N GLY A 386 -2.51 -10.22 -27.84
CA GLY A 386 -2.70 -10.19 -29.28
C GLY A 386 -1.37 -10.18 -30.05
N ARG A 387 -0.39 -9.38 -29.63
CA ARG A 387 0.94 -9.33 -30.23
C ARG A 387 1.70 -10.66 -30.11
N ALA A 388 1.55 -11.34 -28.97
CA ALA A 388 2.19 -12.64 -28.75
C ALA A 388 1.53 -13.74 -29.60
N LEU A 389 0.19 -13.77 -29.69
CA LEU A 389 -0.55 -14.72 -30.51
C LEU A 389 -0.29 -14.50 -32.01
N GLU A 390 -0.19 -13.24 -32.45
CA GLU A 390 0.19 -12.87 -33.82
C GLU A 390 1.58 -13.45 -34.16
N ALA A 391 2.55 -13.25 -33.27
CA ALA A 391 3.91 -13.78 -33.44
C ALA A 391 3.95 -15.33 -33.40
N ALA A 392 3.01 -15.97 -32.70
CA ALA A 392 2.84 -17.41 -32.66
C ALA A 392 2.12 -17.97 -33.88
N GLY A 393 1.61 -17.12 -34.79
CA GLY A 393 0.84 -17.53 -35.98
C GLY A 393 -0.65 -17.76 -35.73
N ASP A 394 -1.14 -17.57 -34.51
CA ASP A 394 -2.57 -17.66 -34.16
C ASP A 394 -3.28 -16.33 -34.49
N LYS A 395 -3.63 -16.15 -35.76
CA LYS A 395 -4.31 -14.95 -36.25
C LYS A 395 -5.70 -14.76 -35.63
N ALA A 396 -6.45 -15.83 -35.43
CA ALA A 396 -7.79 -15.76 -34.86
C ALA A 396 -7.74 -15.34 -33.39
N GLY A 397 -6.87 -15.96 -32.62
CA GLY A 397 -6.64 -15.59 -31.21
C GLY A 397 -6.12 -14.16 -31.06
N ALA A 398 -5.19 -13.73 -31.95
CA ALA A 398 -4.67 -12.37 -31.98
C ALA A 398 -5.78 -11.33 -32.22
N THR A 399 -6.62 -11.54 -33.28
CA THR A 399 -7.74 -10.65 -33.56
C THR A 399 -8.71 -10.58 -32.39
N ALA A 400 -9.06 -11.73 -31.79
CA ALA A 400 -9.95 -11.76 -30.62
C ALA A 400 -9.37 -10.99 -29.41
N ALA A 401 -8.04 -11.05 -29.20
CA ALA A 401 -7.37 -10.32 -28.15
C ALA A 401 -7.36 -8.78 -28.43
N PHE A 402 -7.08 -8.37 -29.66
CA PHE A 402 -7.13 -6.95 -30.03
C PHE A 402 -8.57 -6.38 -29.93
N VAL A 403 -9.59 -7.12 -30.35
CA VAL A 403 -10.99 -6.71 -30.20
C VAL A 403 -11.35 -6.48 -28.73
N ARG A 404 -10.89 -7.35 -27.81
CA ARG A 404 -11.10 -7.11 -26.36
C ARG A 404 -10.37 -5.88 -25.86
N ALA A 405 -9.13 -5.67 -26.27
CA ALA A 405 -8.37 -4.48 -25.90
C ALA A 405 -9.01 -3.20 -26.41
N ALA A 406 -9.51 -3.21 -27.66
CA ALA A 406 -10.15 -2.06 -28.34
C ALA A 406 -11.44 -1.58 -27.67
N GLN A 407 -12.07 -2.39 -26.82
CA GLN A 407 -13.23 -1.96 -26.03
C GLN A 407 -12.89 -0.84 -25.04
N TYR A 408 -11.62 -0.68 -24.67
CA TYR A 408 -11.15 0.34 -23.73
C TYR A 408 -10.60 1.58 -24.46
N GLN A 409 -11.46 2.30 -25.16
CA GLN A 409 -11.11 3.41 -26.07
C GLN A 409 -10.43 4.62 -25.40
N THR A 410 -10.48 4.74 -24.07
CA THR A 410 -9.78 5.79 -23.30
C THR A 410 -8.38 5.35 -22.86
N ALA A 411 -8.01 4.08 -23.07
CA ALA A 411 -6.71 3.54 -22.70
C ALA A 411 -5.78 3.50 -23.93
N TYR A 412 -4.49 3.84 -23.73
CA TYR A 412 -3.49 3.85 -24.80
C TYR A 412 -3.44 2.54 -25.61
N TYR A 413 -3.41 1.40 -24.91
CA TYR A 413 -3.38 0.09 -25.60
C TYR A 413 -4.72 -0.30 -26.23
N GLY A 414 -5.81 0.28 -25.75
CA GLY A 414 -7.12 0.11 -26.38
C GLY A 414 -7.19 0.83 -27.73
N LEU A 415 -6.64 2.05 -27.82
CA LEU A 415 -6.52 2.78 -29.07
C LEU A 415 -5.61 2.05 -30.06
N LEU A 416 -4.42 1.61 -29.61
CA LEU A 416 -3.50 0.84 -30.46
C LEU A 416 -4.08 -0.48 -31.00
N ALA A 417 -4.98 -1.10 -30.23
CA ALA A 417 -5.62 -2.34 -30.67
C ALA A 417 -6.74 -2.11 -31.67
N ALA A 418 -7.32 -0.90 -31.71
CA ALA A 418 -8.38 -0.52 -32.66
C ALA A 418 -7.83 -0.14 -34.05
N GLU A 419 -6.55 0.26 -34.17
CA GLU A 419 -5.83 0.50 -35.43
C GLU A 419 -5.51 -0.81 -36.16
#